data_2fb4ec8becb859d550489d0001505e15
#
_entry.id   2fb4ec8becb859d550489d0001505e15
#
_cell.length_a   1.000
_cell.length_b   1.000
_cell.length_c   1.000
_cell.angle_alpha   90.00
_cell.angle_beta   90.00
_cell.angle_gamma   90.00
#
_symmetry.space_group_name_H-M   'P 1'
#
loop_
_entity.id
_entity.type
_entity.pdbx_description
1 polymer ?
#
loop_
_entity_poly.entity_id
_entity_poly.type
_entity_poly.pdbx_seq_one_letter_code
_entity_poly.pdbx_strand_id
1 'polypeptide(L)'
;MRDFIAKISLTALFVLAIFSASAAEKVTFEASSPLTVAVGEAFRVEFALNAYPDKGTFKAPSFDGFDVIAGPAESSGQSIQIVNNAMTRVINYTITYVLVPQGAGNVTVGAAEIAVEGTTYRTKPLAIEVVDEGKAPGGGGSAAGGQPQRREEASSESAAQSKVAKDD
;
A
#
# COMPACT_ATOMS: atom_id res chain seq x y z
N MET A 1 18.56 -57.03 -31.53
CA MET A 1 19.26 -56.30 -30.49
C MET A 1 19.44 -54.81 -30.81
N ARG A 2 19.49 -54.40 -32.07
CA ARG A 2 19.68 -52.95 -32.43
C ARG A 2 18.44 -52.09 -32.20
N ASP A 3 17.24 -52.66 -32.32
CA ASP A 3 15.99 -51.90 -32.17
C ASP A 3 15.58 -51.66 -30.70
N PHE A 4 16.14 -52.43 -29.78
CA PHE A 4 15.87 -52.28 -28.33
C PHE A 4 16.62 -51.10 -27.74
N ILE A 5 17.81 -50.79 -28.24
CA ILE A 5 18.64 -49.69 -27.78
C ILE A 5 18.09 -48.33 -28.26
N ALA A 6 17.49 -48.30 -29.45
CA ALA A 6 16.89 -47.07 -30.01
C ALA A 6 15.63 -46.63 -29.26
N LYS A 7 14.86 -47.56 -28.70
CA LYS A 7 13.64 -47.28 -27.94
C LYS A 7 13.94 -46.77 -26.52
N ILE A 8 15.04 -47.20 -25.92
CA ILE A 8 15.46 -46.74 -24.57
C ILE A 8 16.01 -45.32 -24.65
N SER A 9 16.70 -44.96 -25.75
CA SER A 9 17.25 -43.62 -25.93
C SER A 9 16.18 -42.54 -26.14
N LEU A 10 15.03 -42.88 -26.75
CA LEU A 10 13.95 -41.93 -26.99
C LEU A 10 13.10 -41.66 -25.75
N THR A 11 12.94 -42.65 -24.85
CA THR A 11 12.23 -42.47 -23.58
C THR A 11 13.06 -41.70 -22.55
N ALA A 12 14.38 -41.81 -22.55
CA ALA A 12 15.26 -41.09 -21.66
C ALA A 12 15.32 -39.57 -21.99
N LEU A 13 15.14 -39.19 -23.25
CA LEU A 13 15.15 -37.80 -23.69
C LEU A 13 13.84 -37.05 -23.32
N PHE A 14 12.73 -37.77 -23.14
CA PHE A 14 11.45 -37.15 -22.80
C PHE A 14 11.28 -36.85 -21.28
N VAL A 15 12.05 -37.52 -20.44
CA VAL A 15 12.00 -37.34 -18.96
C VAL A 15 12.77 -36.09 -18.48
N LEU A 16 13.70 -35.56 -19.31
CA LEU A 16 14.55 -34.45 -18.91
C LEU A 16 13.94 -33.05 -19.15
N ALA A 17 12.74 -32.98 -19.72
CA ALA A 17 12.08 -31.72 -20.09
C ALA A 17 11.10 -31.16 -19.03
N ILE A 18 11.01 -31.78 -17.83
CA ILE A 18 9.95 -31.41 -16.85
C ILE A 18 10.48 -30.58 -15.63
N PHE A 19 11.72 -30.14 -15.63
CA PHE A 19 12.23 -29.39 -14.49
C PHE A 19 12.70 -28.00 -14.90
N SER A 20 11.79 -27.07 -15.03
CA SER A 20 12.02 -25.64 -14.78
C SER A 20 10.72 -24.85 -14.71
N ALA A 21 9.77 -25.26 -13.90
CA ALA A 21 8.77 -24.34 -13.40
C ALA A 21 9.38 -23.60 -12.19
N SER A 22 10.27 -22.65 -12.46
CA SER A 22 10.54 -21.61 -11.50
C SER A 22 9.20 -20.92 -11.24
N ALA A 23 8.64 -21.07 -10.05
CA ALA A 23 7.49 -20.29 -9.64
C ALA A 23 7.98 -18.83 -9.52
N ALA A 24 7.98 -18.13 -10.65
CA ALA A 24 8.16 -16.69 -10.65
C ALA A 24 7.06 -16.11 -9.76
N GLU A 25 7.44 -15.42 -8.73
CA GLU A 25 6.48 -14.73 -7.85
C GLU A 25 5.59 -13.86 -8.72
N LYS A 26 4.26 -14.12 -8.65
CA LYS A 26 3.31 -13.43 -9.51
C LYS A 26 3.30 -11.95 -9.16
N VAL A 27 3.63 -11.10 -10.13
CA VAL A 27 3.49 -9.65 -9.97
C VAL A 27 2.02 -9.30 -9.85
N THR A 28 1.68 -8.53 -8.81
CA THR A 28 0.32 -8.02 -8.56
C THR A 28 0.36 -6.50 -8.51
N PHE A 29 -0.60 -5.88 -9.19
CA PHE A 29 -0.81 -4.44 -9.18
C PHE A 29 -2.27 -4.16 -8.90
N GLU A 30 -2.56 -3.59 -7.73
CA GLU A 30 -3.91 -3.42 -7.20
C GLU A 30 -4.15 -1.98 -6.78
N ALA A 31 -5.40 -1.53 -6.91
CA ALA A 31 -5.85 -0.23 -6.43
C ALA A 31 -6.78 -0.44 -5.24
N SER A 32 -6.70 0.44 -4.25
CA SER A 32 -7.54 0.45 -3.06
C SER A 32 -7.95 1.85 -2.66
N SER A 33 -9.17 1.96 -2.11
CA SER A 33 -9.73 3.19 -1.54
C SER A 33 -10.87 2.84 -0.59
N PRO A 34 -11.37 3.78 0.23
CA PRO A 34 -12.68 3.64 0.85
C PRO A 34 -13.77 3.43 -0.23
N LEU A 35 -14.76 2.58 0.05
CA LEU A 35 -15.86 2.31 -0.86
C LEU A 35 -16.93 3.41 -0.83
N THR A 36 -17.05 4.11 0.29
CA THR A 36 -17.99 5.20 0.51
C THR A 36 -17.25 6.39 1.11
N VAL A 37 -17.46 7.57 0.55
CA VAL A 37 -16.86 8.84 0.97
C VAL A 37 -17.91 9.95 0.95
N ALA A 38 -17.70 11.03 1.71
CA ALA A 38 -18.59 12.19 1.67
C ALA A 38 -18.15 13.22 0.62
N VAL A 39 -19.11 13.94 0.06
CA VAL A 39 -18.83 15.11 -0.80
C VAL A 39 -17.93 16.10 -0.06
N GLY A 40 -16.89 16.56 -0.71
CA GLY A 40 -15.96 17.55 -0.13
C GLY A 40 -14.95 16.98 0.88
N GLU A 41 -15.08 15.71 1.28
CA GLU A 41 -14.13 15.06 2.20
C GLU A 41 -12.94 14.45 1.43
N ALA A 42 -11.73 14.74 1.89
CA ALA A 42 -10.52 14.21 1.30
C ALA A 42 -10.32 12.73 1.67
N PHE A 43 -10.04 11.90 0.69
CA PHE A 43 -9.72 10.49 0.90
C PHE A 43 -8.51 10.06 0.09
N ARG A 44 -7.94 8.89 0.41
CA ARG A 44 -6.77 8.34 -0.28
C ARG A 44 -7.14 7.25 -1.24
N VAL A 45 -6.48 7.27 -2.39
CA VAL A 45 -6.42 6.15 -3.34
C VAL A 45 -4.99 5.68 -3.41
N GLU A 46 -4.80 4.39 -3.20
CA GLU A 46 -3.48 3.74 -3.19
C GLU A 46 -3.39 2.71 -4.31
N PHE A 47 -2.27 2.72 -5.01
CA PHE A 47 -1.90 1.74 -6.03
C PHE A 47 -0.70 0.96 -5.52
N ALA A 48 -0.93 -0.31 -5.15
CA ALA A 48 0.07 -1.19 -4.54
C ALA A 48 0.61 -2.20 -5.55
N LEU A 49 1.92 -2.32 -5.62
CA LEU A 49 2.66 -3.24 -6.48
C LEU A 49 3.64 -4.05 -5.62
N ASN A 50 3.72 -5.36 -5.83
CA ASN A 50 4.65 -6.25 -5.13
C ASN A 50 6.01 -6.40 -5.82
N ALA A 51 6.37 -5.48 -6.69
CA ALA A 51 7.63 -5.47 -7.43
C ALA A 51 8.16 -4.03 -7.55
N TYR A 52 9.41 -3.86 -8.00
CA TYR A 52 9.90 -2.55 -8.41
C TYR A 52 9.46 -2.26 -9.84
N PRO A 53 8.80 -1.11 -10.08
CA PRO A 53 8.41 -0.73 -11.44
C PRO A 53 9.59 -0.26 -12.29
N ASP A 54 9.42 -0.36 -13.59
CA ASP A 54 10.30 0.33 -14.54
C ASP A 54 10.11 1.85 -14.38
N LYS A 55 11.20 2.60 -14.32
CA LYS A 55 11.16 4.04 -14.06
C LYS A 55 10.30 4.80 -15.07
N GLY A 56 9.41 5.64 -14.56
CA GLY A 56 8.59 6.54 -15.38
C GLY A 56 7.51 5.84 -16.20
N THR A 57 7.15 4.60 -15.88
CA THR A 57 6.13 3.84 -16.61
C THR A 57 4.74 3.91 -15.98
N PHE A 58 4.62 4.47 -14.78
CA PHE A 58 3.32 4.66 -14.15
C PHE A 58 2.47 5.65 -14.95
N LYS A 59 1.26 5.21 -15.31
CA LYS A 59 0.23 6.05 -15.92
C LYS A 59 -0.93 6.12 -14.94
N ALA A 60 -1.17 7.34 -14.45
CA ALA A 60 -2.29 7.62 -13.58
C ALA A 60 -3.61 7.30 -14.29
N PRO A 61 -4.63 6.82 -13.54
CA PRO A 61 -5.95 6.62 -14.08
C PRO A 61 -6.66 7.98 -14.31
N SER A 62 -7.84 7.93 -14.96
CA SER A 62 -8.78 9.05 -14.91
C SER A 62 -9.35 9.19 -13.50
N PHE A 63 -9.45 10.42 -13.03
CA PHE A 63 -10.06 10.82 -11.76
C PHE A 63 -11.31 11.68 -12.01
N ASP A 64 -12.08 11.37 -13.06
CA ASP A 64 -13.28 12.12 -13.40
C ASP A 64 -14.26 12.15 -12.22
N GLY A 65 -14.75 13.33 -11.86
CA GLY A 65 -15.61 13.55 -10.68
C GLY A 65 -14.89 13.76 -9.36
N PHE A 66 -13.54 13.80 -9.38
CA PHE A 66 -12.71 14.10 -8.24
C PHE A 66 -11.72 15.22 -8.52
N ASP A 67 -11.43 16.01 -7.51
CA ASP A 67 -10.30 16.94 -7.49
C ASP A 67 -9.08 16.24 -6.90
N VAL A 68 -7.97 16.25 -7.61
CA VAL A 68 -6.69 15.73 -7.12
C VAL A 68 -6.00 16.82 -6.29
N ILE A 69 -5.99 16.69 -4.98
CA ILE A 69 -5.40 17.69 -4.08
C ILE A 69 -3.96 17.37 -3.67
N ALA A 70 -3.53 16.10 -3.77
CA ALA A 70 -2.14 15.69 -3.59
C ALA A 70 -1.82 14.41 -4.36
N GLY A 71 -0.53 14.23 -4.69
CA GLY A 71 -0.01 13.06 -5.39
C GLY A 71 0.56 13.38 -6.78
N PRO A 72 1.20 12.38 -7.41
CA PRO A 72 1.54 11.08 -6.86
C PRO A 72 2.59 11.16 -5.74
N ALA A 73 2.36 10.48 -4.64
CA ALA A 73 3.35 10.25 -3.61
C ALA A 73 3.79 8.77 -3.68
N GLU A 74 5.06 8.55 -3.97
CA GLU A 74 5.63 7.22 -4.12
C GLU A 74 6.34 6.78 -2.84
N SER A 75 6.10 5.56 -2.41
CA SER A 75 6.83 4.93 -1.33
C SER A 75 7.23 3.51 -1.70
N SER A 76 8.39 3.07 -1.23
CA SER A 76 8.85 1.71 -1.45
C SER A 76 9.44 1.13 -0.17
N GLY A 77 9.16 -0.14 0.07
CA GLY A 77 9.68 -0.90 1.17
C GLY A 77 10.09 -2.30 0.72
N GLN A 78 11.02 -2.89 1.45
CA GLN A 78 11.43 -4.26 1.24
C GLN A 78 11.55 -4.93 2.60
N SER A 79 10.97 -6.11 2.74
CA SER A 79 11.15 -6.97 3.89
C SER A 79 11.69 -8.34 3.46
N ILE A 80 12.48 -8.95 4.35
CA ILE A 80 13.00 -10.31 4.16
C ILE A 80 12.42 -11.16 5.28
N GLN A 81 11.74 -12.23 4.89
CA GLN A 81 11.20 -13.22 5.81
C GLN A 81 11.94 -14.53 5.64
N ILE A 82 12.31 -15.16 6.76
CA ILE A 82 12.93 -16.48 6.75
C ILE A 82 11.94 -17.43 7.44
N VAL A 83 11.37 -18.34 6.66
CA VAL A 83 10.43 -19.35 7.15
C VAL A 83 10.93 -20.72 6.72
N ASN A 84 11.09 -21.65 7.67
CA ASN A 84 11.57 -23.01 7.42
C ASN A 84 12.84 -23.07 6.56
N ASN A 85 13.83 -22.21 6.86
CA ASN A 85 15.08 -22.09 6.12
C ASN A 85 14.94 -21.61 4.66
N ALA A 86 13.76 -21.17 4.25
CA ALA A 86 13.52 -20.49 2.96
C ALA A 86 13.48 -18.97 3.18
N MET A 87 14.25 -18.25 2.39
CA MET A 87 14.26 -16.79 2.41
C MET A 87 13.24 -16.28 1.38
N THR A 88 12.26 -15.53 1.85
CA THR A 88 11.29 -14.84 0.99
C THR A 88 11.52 -13.34 1.08
N ARG A 89 11.63 -12.70 -0.06
CA ARG A 89 11.76 -11.24 -0.18
C ARG A 89 10.42 -10.67 -0.61
N VAL A 90 9.86 -9.78 0.20
CA VAL A 90 8.62 -9.08 -0.11
C VAL A 90 8.94 -7.63 -0.46
N ILE A 91 8.52 -7.20 -1.63
CA ILE A 91 8.65 -5.82 -2.10
C ILE A 91 7.26 -5.19 -2.02
N ASN A 92 7.17 -3.99 -1.47
CA ASN A 92 5.98 -3.17 -1.47
C ASN A 92 6.33 -1.83 -2.11
N TYR A 93 5.70 -1.52 -3.22
CA TYR A 93 5.77 -0.22 -3.88
C TYR A 93 4.36 0.35 -3.94
N THR A 94 4.19 1.56 -3.41
CA THR A 94 2.86 2.18 -3.30
C THR A 94 2.90 3.59 -3.88
N ILE A 95 1.90 3.92 -4.70
CA ILE A 95 1.64 5.24 -5.22
C ILE A 95 0.33 5.73 -4.64
N THR A 96 0.34 6.88 -3.98
CA THR A 96 -0.80 7.44 -3.28
C THR A 96 -1.24 8.77 -3.88
N TYR A 97 -2.54 8.90 -4.07
CA TYR A 97 -3.22 10.17 -4.38
C TYR A 97 -4.18 10.53 -3.27
N VAL A 98 -4.40 11.81 -3.08
CA VAL A 98 -5.47 12.34 -2.21
C VAL A 98 -6.48 13.05 -3.10
N LEU A 99 -7.72 12.61 -3.04
CA LEU A 99 -8.82 13.06 -3.87
C LEU A 99 -9.92 13.67 -3.02
N VAL A 100 -10.67 14.60 -3.60
CA VAL A 100 -11.90 15.17 -3.02
C VAL A 100 -13.03 14.99 -4.03
N PRO A 101 -14.17 14.37 -3.66
CA PRO A 101 -15.31 14.22 -4.55
C PRO A 101 -15.99 15.56 -4.80
N GLN A 102 -16.35 15.82 -6.08
CA GLN A 102 -17.03 17.05 -6.50
C GLN A 102 -18.54 17.02 -6.31
N GLY A 103 -19.16 15.85 -6.20
CA GLY A 103 -20.60 15.69 -6.07
C GLY A 103 -21.01 14.30 -5.63
N ALA A 104 -22.21 14.15 -5.08
CA ALA A 104 -22.77 12.87 -4.65
C ALA A 104 -23.14 11.97 -5.85
N GLY A 105 -23.02 10.66 -5.66
CA GLY A 105 -23.36 9.64 -6.65
C GLY A 105 -22.29 8.54 -6.74
N ASN A 106 -22.46 7.64 -7.70
CA ASN A 106 -21.49 6.59 -7.96
C ASN A 106 -20.43 7.13 -8.94
N VAL A 107 -19.20 7.21 -8.50
CA VAL A 107 -18.06 7.69 -9.29
C VAL A 107 -17.03 6.58 -9.42
N THR A 108 -16.31 6.54 -10.54
CA THR A 108 -15.33 5.49 -10.79
C THR A 108 -13.95 6.10 -10.99
N VAL A 109 -12.98 5.66 -10.21
CA VAL A 109 -11.56 5.87 -10.51
C VAL A 109 -11.15 4.85 -11.57
N GLY A 110 -10.57 5.30 -12.66
CA GLY A 110 -10.16 4.47 -13.78
C GLY A 110 -9.06 3.46 -13.40
N ALA A 111 -8.66 2.64 -14.34
CA ALA A 111 -7.53 1.72 -14.16
C ALA A 111 -6.20 2.43 -14.35
N ALA A 112 -5.26 2.22 -13.43
CA ALA A 112 -3.87 2.64 -13.56
C ALA A 112 -3.05 1.58 -14.32
N GLU A 113 -1.95 2.01 -14.95
CA GLU A 113 -1.00 1.14 -15.63
C GLU A 113 0.41 1.37 -15.09
N ILE A 114 1.20 0.29 -15.05
CA ILE A 114 2.62 0.34 -14.68
C ILE A 114 3.36 -0.81 -15.37
N ALA A 115 4.63 -0.62 -15.72
CA ALA A 115 5.43 -1.70 -16.27
C ALA A 115 6.42 -2.25 -15.23
N VAL A 116 6.64 -3.55 -15.29
CA VAL A 116 7.66 -4.28 -14.52
C VAL A 116 8.38 -5.21 -15.49
N GLU A 117 9.67 -5.05 -15.61
CA GLU A 117 10.52 -5.83 -16.54
C GLU A 117 9.96 -5.85 -17.98
N GLY A 118 9.49 -4.69 -18.45
CA GLY A 118 8.91 -4.52 -19.78
C GLY A 118 7.48 -5.05 -19.94
N THR A 119 6.90 -5.68 -18.92
CA THR A 119 5.51 -6.17 -18.95
C THR A 119 4.58 -5.16 -18.29
N THR A 120 3.50 -4.77 -18.98
CA THR A 120 2.52 -3.81 -18.44
C THR A 120 1.47 -4.52 -17.58
N TYR A 121 1.29 -4.02 -16.39
CA TYR A 121 0.25 -4.42 -15.44
C TYR A 121 -0.79 -3.32 -15.30
N ARG A 122 -2.03 -3.71 -15.02
CA ARG A 122 -3.16 -2.79 -14.94
C ARG A 122 -4.01 -3.10 -13.72
N THR A 123 -4.43 -2.09 -12.98
CA THR A 123 -5.37 -2.25 -11.87
C THR A 123 -6.80 -2.44 -12.38
N LYS A 124 -7.67 -2.92 -11.49
CA LYS A 124 -9.11 -2.82 -11.73
C LYS A 124 -9.57 -1.39 -11.45
N PRO A 125 -10.61 -0.90 -12.14
CA PRO A 125 -11.27 0.34 -11.76
C PRO A 125 -11.88 0.22 -10.36
N LEU A 126 -11.96 1.34 -9.62
CA LEU A 126 -12.57 1.43 -8.30
C LEU A 126 -13.91 2.17 -8.42
N ALA A 127 -14.99 1.51 -8.05
CA ALA A 127 -16.30 2.15 -7.90
C ALA A 127 -16.40 2.69 -6.47
N ILE A 128 -16.71 3.98 -6.34
CA ILE A 128 -16.79 4.71 -5.08
C ILE A 128 -18.17 5.34 -4.98
N GLU A 129 -18.87 5.07 -3.91
CA GLU A 129 -20.14 5.74 -3.58
C GLU A 129 -19.83 7.05 -2.85
N VAL A 130 -20.23 8.17 -3.46
CA VAL A 130 -20.10 9.48 -2.85
C VAL A 130 -21.46 9.88 -2.27
N VAL A 131 -21.51 10.06 -0.96
CA VAL A 131 -22.72 10.43 -0.22
C VAL A 131 -22.67 11.90 0.20
N ASP A 132 -23.84 12.48 0.49
CA ASP A 132 -23.92 13.83 1.05
C ASP A 132 -23.21 13.90 2.39
N GLU A 133 -22.68 15.07 2.73
CA GLU A 133 -22.02 15.34 4.01
C GLU A 133 -22.90 14.89 5.19
N GLY A 134 -22.35 14.11 6.11
CA GLY A 134 -23.07 13.56 7.27
C GLY A 134 -23.68 12.17 7.07
N LYS A 135 -23.66 11.57 5.87
CA LYS A 135 -24.11 10.20 5.62
C LYS A 135 -22.99 9.17 5.46
N ALA A 136 -21.72 9.60 5.45
CA ALA A 136 -20.61 8.67 5.31
C ALA A 136 -20.48 7.75 6.55
N PRO A 137 -20.29 6.44 6.38
CA PRO A 137 -20.02 5.54 7.48
C PRO A 137 -18.62 5.87 8.06
N GLY A 138 -18.60 6.46 9.25
CA GLY A 138 -17.37 6.85 9.95
C GLY A 138 -17.18 8.35 10.16
N GLY A 139 -18.06 9.19 9.65
CA GLY A 139 -18.08 10.63 9.93
C GLY A 139 -18.56 10.96 11.35
N GLY A 140 -17.92 10.37 12.36
CA GLY A 140 -17.98 10.83 13.73
C GLY A 140 -16.99 11.97 13.91
N GLY A 141 -17.23 13.10 13.26
CA GLY A 141 -16.50 14.33 13.52
C GLY A 141 -16.72 14.78 14.95
N SER A 142 -15.81 14.47 15.85
CA SER A 142 -15.65 15.20 17.09
C SER A 142 -15.16 16.62 16.78
N ALA A 143 -16.08 17.48 16.41
CA ALA A 143 -15.95 18.90 16.67
C ALA A 143 -16.26 19.13 18.15
N ALA A 144 -15.35 18.74 19.03
CA ALA A 144 -15.30 19.23 20.38
C ALA A 144 -14.21 20.29 20.43
N GLY A 145 -14.62 21.54 20.30
CA GLY A 145 -13.90 22.68 20.79
C GLY A 145 -13.65 22.51 22.29
N GLY A 146 -12.48 21.99 22.62
CA GLY A 146 -11.93 21.99 23.96
C GLY A 146 -10.91 23.10 24.03
N GLN A 147 -11.32 24.24 24.55
CA GLN A 147 -10.41 25.26 25.03
C GLN A 147 -9.39 24.63 25.97
N PRO A 148 -8.09 24.99 25.88
CA PRO A 148 -7.15 24.64 26.91
C PRO A 148 -7.49 25.47 28.13
N GLN A 149 -8.14 24.87 29.14
CA GLN A 149 -8.18 25.40 30.47
C GLN A 149 -6.76 25.46 31.03
N ARG A 150 -6.27 26.67 31.03
CA ARG A 150 -5.16 27.13 31.84
C ARG A 150 -5.49 26.84 33.32
N ARG A 151 -4.86 25.83 33.87
CA ARG A 151 -4.82 25.61 35.30
C ARG A 151 -3.53 26.19 35.82
N GLU A 152 -3.63 27.44 36.28
CA GLU A 152 -2.69 28.06 37.19
C GLU A 152 -2.91 27.47 38.59
N GLU A 153 -1.82 27.49 39.35
CA GLU A 153 -1.67 27.24 40.78
C GLU A 153 -1.70 25.77 41.22
N ALA A 154 -0.72 25.28 41.93
CA ALA A 154 -0.19 25.81 43.14
C ALA A 154 1.27 25.41 43.37
N SER A 155 2.03 26.39 43.73
CA SER A 155 3.20 26.44 44.54
C SER A 155 3.09 25.64 45.83
N SER A 156 4.12 24.90 46.16
CA SER A 156 4.68 24.66 47.51
C SER A 156 5.90 23.76 47.30
N GLU A 157 7.08 24.31 47.35
CA GLU A 157 7.85 24.53 48.55
C GLU A 157 8.03 23.26 49.41
N SER A 158 9.12 22.59 49.26
CA SER A 158 9.86 21.97 50.34
C SER A 158 11.32 21.84 49.98
N ALA A 159 12.05 22.79 50.46
CA ALA A 159 13.48 22.71 50.69
C ALA A 159 13.70 21.81 51.93
N ALA A 160 14.68 20.98 51.88
CA ALA A 160 15.51 20.61 53.03
C ALA A 160 16.62 19.69 52.53
N GLN A 161 17.78 20.21 52.41
CA GLN A 161 18.89 19.94 53.32
C GLN A 161 19.46 18.53 53.21
N SER A 162 20.52 18.43 52.60
CA SER A 162 21.69 18.63 52.98
C SER A 162 22.72 17.94 53.70
N LYS A 163 23.69 18.11 53.89
CA LYS A 163 24.91 17.85 54.71
C LYS A 163 25.68 16.60 54.27
N VAL A 164 26.75 16.84 53.63
CA VAL A 164 28.13 17.04 54.09
C VAL A 164 28.48 16.29 55.39
N ALA A 165 29.33 15.32 55.22
CA ALA A 165 30.43 14.90 56.08
C ALA A 165 31.31 14.03 55.20
N LYS A 166 32.47 14.33 54.79
CA LYS A 166 33.76 14.71 55.36
C LYS A 166 34.21 13.89 56.55
N ASP A 167 35.34 13.31 56.36
CA ASP A 167 36.38 12.68 57.19
C ASP A 167 36.39 11.18 57.12
N ASP A 168 37.40 10.50 56.81
CA ASP A 168 38.85 10.60 57.01
C ASP A 168 39.58 9.77 56.01
#